data_cad29b7eff0e4b130b70986a5ae38542
#
_entry.id   cad29b7eff0e4b130b70986a5ae38542
#
_cell.length_a   1.000
_cell.length_b   1.000
_cell.length_c   1.000
_cell.angle_alpha   90.00
_cell.angle_beta   90.00
_cell.angle_gamma   90.00
#
_symmetry.space_group_name_H-M   'P 1'
#
loop_
_entity.id
_entity.type
_entity.pdbx_description
1 polymer ?
#
loop_
_entity_poly.entity_id
_entity_poly.type
_entity_poly.pdbx_seq_one_letter_code
_entity_poly.pdbx_strand_id
1 'polypeptide(L)'
;QGVVFNSLEDAAQKDYMVIFRPKFAPHEQEAKVAAAIRRALKYHGRPYDFDFDFFTDDKLVCTELVYRAYHPDINFLVQKQAVQKPDPPIPGMIKVAGRDTMPASEIVKLALYMRENKQPDHSIGYTGQTLELVRLYMKQGKNGDPARVYEGNAGIEALKNTLK
;
A
#
# COMPACT_ATOMS: atom_id res chain seq x y z
N GLN A 1 -11.28 -16.81 8.10
CA GLN A 1 -10.61 -15.51 8.28
C GLN A 1 -10.99 -14.60 7.12
N GLY A 2 -11.07 -13.31 7.37
CA GLY A 2 -11.51 -12.33 6.38
C GLY A 2 -11.30 -10.91 6.89
N VAL A 3 -12.12 -9.97 6.45
CA VAL A 3 -12.08 -8.58 6.89
C VAL A 3 -12.72 -8.48 8.27
N VAL A 4 -11.90 -8.30 9.29
CA VAL A 4 -12.32 -8.24 10.70
C VAL A 4 -11.67 -7.06 11.40
N PHE A 5 -12.27 -6.62 12.50
CA PHE A 5 -11.60 -5.71 13.43
C PHE A 5 -10.59 -6.49 14.27
N ASN A 6 -9.45 -5.89 14.47
CA ASN A 6 -8.42 -6.43 15.36
C ASN A 6 -7.83 -5.30 16.20
N SER A 7 -7.20 -5.62 17.32
CA SER A 7 -6.44 -4.62 18.07
C SER A 7 -5.22 -4.17 17.27
N LEU A 8 -4.78 -2.94 17.49
CA LEU A 8 -3.55 -2.45 16.86
C LEU A 8 -2.34 -3.26 17.32
N GLU A 9 -2.33 -3.68 18.57
CA GLU A 9 -1.27 -4.51 19.16
C GLU A 9 -1.14 -5.84 18.41
N ASP A 10 -2.24 -6.56 18.19
CA ASP A 10 -2.22 -7.84 17.48
C ASP A 10 -1.85 -7.66 16.00
N ALA A 11 -2.36 -6.61 15.35
CA ALA A 11 -2.06 -6.32 13.96
C ALA A 11 -0.59 -5.91 13.76
N ALA A 12 0.01 -5.23 14.74
CA ALA A 12 1.37 -4.69 14.69
C ALA A 12 2.46 -5.68 15.16
N GLN A 13 2.10 -6.90 15.60
CA GLN A 13 3.08 -7.93 15.98
C GLN A 13 3.77 -8.54 14.77
N LYS A 14 4.59 -7.74 14.11
CA LYS A 14 5.34 -8.10 12.90
C LYS A 14 6.81 -7.77 13.06
N ASP A 15 7.65 -8.53 12.36
CA ASP A 15 9.10 -8.30 12.36
C ASP A 15 9.48 -7.02 11.60
N TYR A 16 8.65 -6.67 10.61
CA TYR A 16 8.78 -5.44 9.83
C TYR A 16 7.42 -4.77 9.71
N MET A 17 7.37 -3.48 9.93
CA MET A 17 6.17 -2.67 9.78
C MET A 17 6.54 -1.32 9.17
N VAL A 18 5.82 -0.93 8.14
CA VAL A 18 5.91 0.41 7.57
C VAL A 18 4.55 1.10 7.68
N ILE A 19 4.57 2.34 8.13
CA ILE A 19 3.36 3.17 8.27
C ILE A 19 3.45 4.33 7.29
N PHE A 20 2.52 4.36 6.36
CA PHE A 20 2.30 5.48 5.45
C PHE A 20 1.03 6.24 5.81
N ARG A 21 1.04 7.53 5.55
CA ARG A 21 -0.13 8.41 5.65
C ARG A 21 -0.41 9.05 4.30
N PRO A 22 -1.65 8.95 3.78
CA PRO A 22 -2.03 9.68 2.57
C PRO A 22 -1.91 11.19 2.78
N LYS A 23 -1.39 11.89 1.79
CA LYS A 23 -1.31 13.35 1.74
C LYS A 23 -2.30 13.89 0.73
N PHE A 24 -3.34 14.51 1.24
CA PHE A 24 -4.30 15.30 0.46
C PHE A 24 -4.09 16.79 0.74
N ALA A 25 -4.79 17.65 0.03
CA ALA A 25 -4.83 19.06 0.38
C ALA A 25 -5.34 19.24 1.84
N PRO A 26 -4.83 20.19 2.61
CA PRO A 26 -5.16 20.30 4.05
C PRO A 26 -6.66 20.35 4.34
N HIS A 27 -7.43 21.06 3.50
CA HIS A 27 -8.88 21.19 3.65
C HIS A 27 -9.66 19.93 3.25
N GLU A 28 -9.04 18.95 2.58
CA GLU A 28 -9.66 17.68 2.14
C GLU A 28 -9.20 16.49 2.99
N GLN A 29 -8.09 16.62 3.72
CA GLN A 29 -7.41 15.51 4.39
C GLN A 29 -8.34 14.69 5.28
N GLU A 30 -9.06 15.34 6.18
CA GLU A 30 -9.95 14.65 7.11
C GLU A 30 -11.13 13.99 6.39
N ALA A 31 -11.76 14.70 5.46
CA ALA A 31 -12.92 14.21 4.73
C ALA A 31 -12.59 12.97 3.87
N LYS A 32 -11.45 12.98 3.18
CA LYS A 32 -11.01 11.87 2.33
C LYS A 32 -10.59 10.65 3.16
N VAL A 33 -9.89 10.85 4.26
CA VAL A 33 -9.53 9.75 5.17
C VAL A 33 -10.79 9.14 5.79
N ALA A 34 -11.72 9.96 6.28
CA ALA A 34 -12.99 9.48 6.81
C ALA A 34 -13.82 8.72 5.75
N ALA A 35 -13.81 9.18 4.51
CA ALA A 35 -14.47 8.49 3.40
C ALA A 35 -13.83 7.12 3.12
N ALA A 36 -12.49 7.04 3.13
CA ALA A 36 -11.76 5.77 2.97
C ALA A 36 -12.11 4.78 4.08
N ILE A 37 -12.14 5.22 5.33
CA ILE A 37 -12.55 4.38 6.46
C ILE A 37 -13.98 3.87 6.27
N ARG A 38 -14.93 4.74 5.92
CA ARG A 38 -16.32 4.32 5.66
C ARG A 38 -16.43 3.31 4.51
N ARG A 39 -15.61 3.44 3.46
CA ARG A 39 -15.56 2.45 2.37
C ARG A 39 -15.01 1.11 2.88
N ALA A 40 -13.92 1.11 3.65
CA ALA A 40 -13.36 -0.11 4.23
C ALA A 40 -14.35 -0.86 5.13
N LEU A 41 -15.11 -0.13 5.96
CA LEU A 41 -16.10 -0.72 6.87
C LEU A 41 -17.21 -1.50 6.14
N LYS A 42 -17.54 -1.16 4.90
CA LYS A 42 -18.53 -1.90 4.10
C LYS A 42 -18.11 -3.33 3.77
N TYR A 43 -16.83 -3.63 3.88
CA TYR A 43 -16.26 -4.95 3.59
C TYR A 43 -16.11 -5.83 4.84
N HIS A 44 -16.49 -5.32 6.02
CA HIS A 44 -16.45 -6.11 7.25
C HIS A 44 -17.21 -7.43 7.11
N GLY A 45 -16.60 -8.53 7.55
CA GLY A 45 -17.15 -9.88 7.46
C GLY A 45 -16.94 -10.60 6.13
N ARG A 46 -16.41 -9.94 5.08
CA ARG A 46 -16.09 -10.63 3.84
C ARG A 46 -14.94 -11.60 4.04
N PRO A 47 -15.01 -12.81 3.47
CA PRO A 47 -13.95 -13.82 3.60
C PRO A 47 -12.67 -13.38 2.88
N TYR A 48 -11.55 -13.97 3.30
CA TYR A 48 -10.27 -13.77 2.64
C TYR A 48 -10.19 -14.55 1.32
N ASP A 49 -9.68 -13.92 0.28
CA ASP A 49 -9.44 -14.56 -1.01
C ASP A 49 -8.07 -15.24 -1.04
N PHE A 50 -8.06 -16.56 -0.87
CA PHE A 50 -6.84 -17.38 -0.97
C PHE A 50 -6.43 -17.71 -2.40
N ASP A 51 -7.30 -17.41 -3.39
CA ASP A 51 -6.98 -17.54 -4.80
C ASP A 51 -6.22 -16.32 -5.34
N PHE A 52 -6.17 -15.25 -4.53
CA PHE A 52 -5.52 -13.99 -4.87
C PHE A 52 -6.05 -13.37 -6.17
N ASP A 53 -7.34 -13.52 -6.45
CA ASP A 53 -8.00 -12.89 -7.57
C ASP A 53 -8.52 -11.51 -7.17
N PHE A 54 -7.90 -10.46 -7.70
CA PHE A 54 -8.05 -9.10 -7.21
C PHE A 54 -9.40 -8.44 -7.55
N PHE A 55 -10.24 -9.04 -8.35
CA PHE A 55 -11.49 -8.40 -8.78
C PHE A 55 -12.73 -9.27 -8.52
N THR A 56 -12.68 -10.14 -7.52
CA THR A 56 -13.86 -10.85 -7.06
C THR A 56 -14.68 -9.97 -6.11
N ASP A 57 -16.01 -10.10 -6.14
CA ASP A 57 -16.87 -9.27 -5.29
C ASP A 57 -17.23 -9.91 -3.95
N ASP A 58 -17.04 -11.21 -3.80
CA ASP A 58 -17.49 -12.00 -2.65
C ASP A 58 -16.39 -12.20 -1.59
N LYS A 59 -15.14 -12.11 -1.96
CA LYS A 59 -13.96 -12.28 -1.09
C LYS A 59 -12.88 -11.26 -1.44
N LEU A 60 -11.96 -10.98 -0.52
CA LEU A 60 -10.97 -9.91 -0.67
C LEU A 60 -9.58 -10.35 -0.22
N VAL A 61 -8.55 -9.93 -0.97
CA VAL A 61 -7.18 -9.89 -0.47
C VAL A 61 -6.92 -8.59 0.31
N CYS A 62 -5.95 -8.60 1.22
CA CYS A 62 -5.67 -7.45 2.09
C CYS A 62 -5.33 -6.17 1.31
N THR A 63 -4.60 -6.28 0.22
CA THR A 63 -4.22 -5.15 -0.63
C THR A 63 -5.38 -4.61 -1.45
N GLU A 64 -6.33 -5.46 -1.83
CA GLU A 64 -7.57 -5.06 -2.47
C GLU A 64 -8.45 -4.23 -1.54
N LEU A 65 -8.51 -4.59 -0.25
CA LEU A 65 -9.21 -3.77 0.74
C LEU A 65 -8.63 -2.36 0.81
N VAL A 66 -7.30 -2.21 0.79
CA VAL A 66 -6.62 -0.92 0.76
C VAL A 66 -6.99 -0.14 -0.51
N TYR A 67 -6.92 -0.78 -1.67
CA TYR A 67 -7.33 -0.18 -2.94
C TYR A 67 -8.78 0.30 -2.88
N ARG A 68 -9.73 -0.58 -2.53
CA ARG A 68 -11.16 -0.25 -2.49
C ARG A 68 -11.49 0.84 -1.47
N ALA A 69 -10.74 0.91 -0.38
CA ALA A 69 -10.90 1.95 0.63
C ALA A 69 -10.52 3.34 0.10
N TYR A 70 -9.40 3.44 -0.61
CA TYR A 70 -8.86 4.73 -1.06
C TYR A 70 -9.29 5.15 -2.47
N HIS A 71 -9.77 4.23 -3.30
CA HIS A 71 -10.30 4.58 -4.62
C HIS A 71 -11.59 5.41 -4.48
N PRO A 72 -11.80 6.50 -5.25
CA PRO A 72 -10.95 7.02 -6.33
C PRO A 72 -9.87 8.02 -5.88
N ASP A 73 -9.77 8.32 -4.61
CA ASP A 73 -8.90 9.37 -4.09
C ASP A 73 -7.40 9.07 -4.30
N ILE A 74 -7.02 7.78 -4.17
CA ILE A 74 -5.68 7.29 -4.51
C ILE A 74 -5.86 6.07 -5.40
N ASN A 75 -5.22 6.08 -6.56
CA ASN A 75 -5.18 4.92 -7.42
C ASN A 75 -3.94 4.07 -7.12
N PHE A 76 -4.13 2.98 -6.37
CA PHE A 76 -3.09 1.99 -6.14
C PHE A 76 -2.90 1.03 -7.33
N LEU A 77 -3.85 0.99 -8.27
CA LEU A 77 -3.75 0.20 -9.48
C LEU A 77 -3.15 1.05 -10.60
N VAL A 78 -1.90 1.37 -10.48
CA VAL A 78 -1.16 1.91 -11.59
C VAL A 78 -1.02 0.78 -12.61
N GLN A 79 -1.88 0.79 -13.61
CA GLN A 79 -1.87 -0.22 -14.64
C GLN A 79 -0.57 -0.10 -15.43
N LYS A 80 0.19 -1.16 -15.49
CA LYS A 80 1.19 -1.36 -16.53
C LYS A 80 0.45 -1.56 -17.85
N GLN A 81 -0.15 -0.50 -18.42
CA GLN A 81 -0.55 -0.56 -19.81
C GLN A 81 0.71 -0.80 -20.63
N ALA A 82 0.58 -1.71 -21.57
CA ALA A 82 1.63 -2.33 -22.37
C ALA A 82 2.37 -1.39 -23.34
N VAL A 83 2.71 -0.21 -22.92
CA VAL A 83 3.51 0.73 -23.71
C VAL A 83 4.88 0.80 -23.05
N GLN A 84 5.87 0.19 -23.72
CA GLN A 84 7.30 0.24 -23.44
C GLN A 84 7.64 0.28 -21.94
N LYS A 85 8.25 -0.78 -21.43
CA LYS A 85 8.68 -0.88 -20.03
C LYS A 85 9.32 0.43 -19.59
N PRO A 86 8.67 1.24 -18.72
CA PRO A 86 9.36 2.41 -18.19
C PRO A 86 10.59 1.92 -17.41
N ASP A 87 11.66 2.66 -17.48
CA ASP A 87 12.88 2.39 -16.72
C ASP A 87 13.07 3.54 -15.72
N PRO A 88 12.96 3.30 -14.42
CA PRO A 88 12.66 2.03 -13.74
C PRO A 88 11.19 1.58 -13.90
N PRO A 89 10.90 0.27 -13.73
CA PRO A 89 9.55 -0.23 -13.84
C PRO A 89 8.65 0.36 -12.74
N ILE A 90 7.46 0.83 -13.13
CA ILE A 90 6.49 1.37 -12.17
C ILE A 90 5.92 0.21 -11.33
N PRO A 91 5.98 0.29 -10.00
CA PRO A 91 5.40 -0.70 -9.11
C PRO A 91 3.87 -0.75 -9.26
N GLY A 92 3.27 -1.90 -9.06
CA GLY A 92 1.82 -2.03 -9.15
C GLY A 92 1.35 -3.47 -9.26
N MET A 93 0.25 -3.65 -10.02
CA MET A 93 -0.29 -4.97 -10.26
C MET A 93 0.66 -5.87 -11.04
N ILE A 94 0.75 -7.12 -10.60
CA ILE A 94 1.50 -8.19 -11.29
C ILE A 94 0.56 -9.34 -11.62
N LYS A 95 0.94 -10.18 -12.57
CA LYS A 95 0.24 -11.44 -12.86
C LYS A 95 0.93 -12.61 -12.17
N VAL A 96 0.16 -13.33 -11.36
CA VAL A 96 0.58 -14.60 -10.75
C VAL A 96 -0.38 -15.69 -11.20
N ALA A 97 0.12 -16.73 -11.86
CA ALA A 97 -0.69 -17.81 -12.42
C ALA A 97 -1.87 -17.32 -13.28
N GLY A 98 -1.66 -16.26 -14.06
CA GLY A 98 -2.68 -15.67 -14.95
C GLY A 98 -3.67 -14.71 -14.27
N ARG A 99 -3.65 -14.56 -12.96
CA ARG A 99 -4.52 -13.67 -12.19
C ARG A 99 -3.83 -12.36 -11.88
N ASP A 100 -4.58 -11.27 -11.92
CA ASP A 100 -4.07 -9.96 -11.51
C ASP A 100 -4.06 -9.86 -9.98
N THR A 101 -2.91 -9.53 -9.40
CA THR A 101 -2.75 -9.36 -7.96
C THR A 101 -1.77 -8.23 -7.66
N MET A 102 -1.87 -7.66 -6.46
CA MET A 102 -0.95 -6.64 -5.99
C MET A 102 -0.38 -7.05 -4.63
N PRO A 103 0.82 -7.63 -4.57
CA PRO A 103 1.48 -7.94 -3.31
C PRO A 103 1.68 -6.70 -2.44
N ALA A 104 1.72 -6.87 -1.12
CA ALA A 104 1.95 -5.75 -0.20
C ALA A 104 3.26 -5.00 -0.47
N SER A 105 4.30 -5.71 -0.93
CA SER A 105 5.57 -5.09 -1.35
C SER A 105 5.40 -4.12 -2.52
N GLU A 106 4.47 -4.37 -3.43
CA GLU A 106 4.20 -3.46 -4.55
C GLU A 106 3.50 -2.18 -4.09
N ILE A 107 2.63 -2.24 -3.05
CA ILE A 107 2.08 -1.02 -2.43
C ILE A 107 3.20 -0.16 -1.85
N VAL A 108 4.17 -0.78 -1.17
CA VAL A 108 5.31 -0.06 -0.58
C VAL A 108 6.16 0.60 -1.67
N LYS A 109 6.49 -0.14 -2.73
CA LYS A 109 7.22 0.40 -3.89
C LYS A 109 6.46 1.53 -4.57
N LEU A 110 5.14 1.38 -4.74
CA LEU A 110 4.29 2.40 -5.30
C LEU A 110 4.26 3.67 -4.43
N ALA A 111 4.23 3.52 -3.11
CA ALA A 111 4.30 4.65 -2.19
C ALA A 111 5.61 5.43 -2.33
N LEU A 112 6.74 4.74 -2.52
CA LEU A 112 8.03 5.38 -2.81
C LEU A 112 8.02 6.08 -4.17
N TYR A 113 7.46 5.44 -5.20
CA TYR A 113 7.31 6.04 -6.52
C TYR A 113 6.47 7.33 -6.47
N MET A 114 5.32 7.31 -5.79
CA MET A 114 4.44 8.48 -5.61
C MET A 114 5.14 9.62 -4.90
N ARG A 115 6.03 9.32 -3.96
CA ARG A 115 6.82 10.35 -3.26
C ARG A 115 7.80 11.06 -4.18
N GLU A 116 8.41 10.32 -5.12
CA GLU A 116 9.41 10.85 -6.05
C GLU A 116 8.75 11.57 -7.25
N ASN A 117 7.58 11.10 -7.66
CA ASN A 117 6.84 11.59 -8.83
C ASN A 117 5.56 12.33 -8.40
N LYS A 118 5.69 13.62 -8.13
CA LYS A 118 4.59 14.44 -7.58
C LYS A 118 3.56 14.89 -8.62
N GLN A 119 3.87 14.76 -9.90
CA GLN A 119 2.97 15.17 -10.97
C GLN A 119 2.04 14.01 -11.38
N PRO A 120 0.77 14.30 -11.68
CA PRO A 120 -0.13 13.29 -12.23
C PRO A 120 0.40 12.74 -13.55
N ASP A 121 0.24 11.44 -13.74
CA ASP A 121 0.44 10.78 -15.04
C ASP A 121 -0.80 9.94 -15.36
N HIS A 122 -1.70 10.53 -16.12
CA HIS A 122 -2.97 9.91 -16.47
C HIS A 122 -2.82 8.70 -17.42
N SER A 123 -1.68 8.58 -18.12
CA SER A 123 -1.44 7.43 -19.02
C SER A 123 -1.31 6.11 -18.26
N ILE A 124 -0.90 6.18 -16.98
CA ILE A 124 -0.77 5.04 -16.07
C ILE A 124 -1.80 5.08 -14.93
N GLY A 125 -2.77 6.00 -14.97
CA GLY A 125 -3.77 6.18 -13.92
C GLY A 125 -3.24 6.80 -12.63
N TYR A 126 -2.03 7.38 -12.65
CA TYR A 126 -1.47 8.05 -11.48
C TYR A 126 -2.08 9.43 -11.29
N THR A 127 -2.59 9.69 -10.10
CA THR A 127 -3.37 10.92 -9.79
C THR A 127 -2.53 12.01 -9.10
N GLY A 128 -1.23 11.79 -8.89
CA GLY A 128 -0.33 12.76 -8.27
C GLY A 128 -0.38 12.82 -6.74
N GLN A 129 -1.21 12.01 -6.08
CA GLN A 129 -1.22 11.92 -4.62
C GLN A 129 0.02 11.23 -4.09
N THR A 130 0.45 11.62 -2.90
CA THR A 130 1.63 11.06 -2.25
C THR A 130 1.28 10.37 -0.93
N LEU A 131 2.09 9.38 -0.57
CA LEU A 131 2.08 8.78 0.74
C LEU A 131 3.30 9.27 1.53
N GLU A 132 3.05 9.78 2.73
CA GLU A 132 4.12 10.13 3.66
C GLU A 132 4.53 8.91 4.46
N LEU A 133 5.82 8.58 4.48
CA LEU A 133 6.34 7.62 5.44
C LEU A 133 6.30 8.25 6.83
N VAL A 134 5.52 7.66 7.72
CA VAL A 134 5.45 8.06 9.14
C VAL A 134 6.53 7.34 9.92
N ARG A 135 6.63 6.02 9.79
CA ARG A 135 7.57 5.21 10.55
C ARG A 135 7.90 3.89 9.84
N LEU A 136 9.13 3.47 9.93
CA LEU A 136 9.58 2.13 9.63
C LEU A 136 10.08 1.48 10.92
N TYR A 137 9.52 0.34 11.27
CA TYR A 137 9.96 -0.50 12.37
C TYR A 137 10.59 -1.78 11.83
N MET A 138 11.75 -2.12 12.34
CA MET A 138 12.46 -3.37 12.03
C MET A 138 12.79 -4.06 13.37
N LYS A 139 12.27 -5.28 13.54
CA LYS A 139 12.56 -6.07 14.72
C LYS A 139 14.05 -6.41 14.78
N GLN A 140 14.53 -6.68 15.99
CA GLN A 140 15.87 -7.18 16.24
C GLN A 140 16.19 -8.38 15.34
N GLY A 141 17.33 -8.32 14.65
CA GLY A 141 17.80 -9.41 13.79
C GLY A 141 18.15 -10.68 14.58
N LYS A 142 18.27 -11.81 13.89
CA LYS A 142 18.63 -13.11 14.48
C LYS A 142 19.96 -13.10 15.24
N ASN A 143 20.83 -12.13 14.96
CA ASN A 143 22.17 -12.00 15.56
C ASN A 143 22.21 -11.06 16.79
N GLY A 144 21.06 -10.72 17.36
CA GLY A 144 21.00 -9.84 18.53
C GLY A 144 21.10 -8.35 18.21
N ASP A 145 20.99 -7.95 16.94
CA ASP A 145 20.93 -6.53 16.57
C ASP A 145 19.73 -5.85 17.22
N PRO A 146 19.87 -4.64 17.76
CA PRO A 146 18.77 -3.95 18.41
C PRO A 146 17.65 -3.63 17.41
N ALA A 147 16.42 -3.64 17.89
CA ALA A 147 15.29 -3.15 17.12
C ALA A 147 15.56 -1.72 16.64
N ARG A 148 15.24 -1.44 15.37
CA ARG A 148 15.48 -0.13 14.75
C ARG A 148 14.18 0.52 14.37
N VAL A 149 14.06 1.80 14.69
CA VAL A 149 12.94 2.66 14.31
C VAL A 149 13.49 3.82 13.51
N TYR A 150 12.93 4.03 12.33
CA TYR A 150 13.32 5.10 11.42
C TYR A 150 12.12 5.98 11.12
N GLU A 151 12.35 7.27 11.02
CA GLU A 151 11.34 8.27 10.67
C GLU A 151 11.82 9.16 9.52
N GLY A 152 10.88 9.74 8.78
CA GLY A 152 11.17 10.68 7.71
C GLY A 152 12.12 10.13 6.64
N ASN A 153 13.12 10.92 6.26
CA ASN A 153 14.06 10.54 5.18
C ASN A 153 14.94 9.34 5.53
N ALA A 154 15.37 9.22 6.79
CA ALA A 154 16.14 8.04 7.22
C ALA A 154 15.34 6.76 7.09
N GLY A 155 14.02 6.80 7.33
CA GLY A 155 13.12 5.69 7.11
C GLY A 155 12.98 5.33 5.62
N ILE A 156 12.92 6.32 4.74
CA ILE A 156 12.87 6.11 3.30
C ILE A 156 14.13 5.39 2.79
N GLU A 157 15.31 5.84 3.20
CA GLU A 157 16.56 5.22 2.78
C GLU A 157 16.71 3.79 3.32
N ALA A 158 16.35 3.56 4.59
CA ALA A 158 16.33 2.22 5.16
C ALA A 158 15.35 1.29 4.42
N LEU A 159 14.15 1.79 4.07
CA LEU A 159 13.15 1.05 3.33
C LEU A 159 13.62 0.68 1.90
N LYS A 160 14.22 1.63 1.18
CA LYS A 160 14.81 1.38 -0.15
C LYS A 160 15.87 0.28 -0.11
N ASN A 161 16.69 0.25 0.93
CA ASN A 161 17.71 -0.78 1.10
C ASN A 161 17.12 -2.16 1.44
N THR A 162 15.96 -2.20 2.06
CA THR A 162 15.26 -3.46 2.39
C THR A 162 14.56 -4.08 1.17
N LEU A 163 14.21 -3.27 0.18
CA LEU A 163 13.48 -3.70 -1.03
C LEU A 163 14.38 -4.11 -2.20
N LYS A 164 15.69 -3.96 -2.07
CA LYS A 164 16.69 -4.45 -3.03
C LYS A 164 16.90 -5.95 -2.88
#